data_27baf9856d7ca4e8481dbe0975704ffe
#
_entry.id   27baf9856d7ca4e8481dbe0975704ffe
#
_cell.length_a   1.000
_cell.length_b   1.000
_cell.length_c   1.000
_cell.angle_alpha   90.00
_cell.angle_beta   90.00
_cell.angle_gamma   90.00
#
_symmetry.space_group_name_H-M   'P 1'
#
loop_
_entity.id
_entity.type
_entity.pdbx_description
1 polymer ?
#
loop_
_entity_poly.entity_id
_entity_poly.type
_entity_poly.pdbx_seq_one_letter_code
_entity_poly.pdbx_strand_id
1 'polypeptide(L)'
;MTISLLIPVCDYDIVALVHSMKNCIGKFPEFLEIIIGDDGSSTEYHSKYKSLEGNGLHVIRSKKNIGRSAIRNKLALESKGDYLLFIDADTMLPSTAEAYIKNWIDVIPLARVISGGILYHESKPGDPDKILRWKYGIKREQRKASQRNKHPHASFTSFNFLIDRKIFSTLRFNEELRQYGHEDTLFSYQLKKAGINILHIDNGLYHEGLESNSDFLFKTKQSLENLSRLYDRVTDKRAFVSSVRMLRLYDKIRMLRVRLILVAILVRFRERMEIRIDSANPPMWLFHFYKLCVFCAYREIHRRRRRILPVILPESLDL
;
A
#
# COMPACT_ATOMS: atom_id res chain seq x y z
N MET A 1 23.06 -13.90 9.83
CA MET A 1 22.01 -12.96 9.45
C MET A 1 21.47 -13.37 8.10
N THR A 2 20.20 -13.73 8.04
CA THR A 2 19.56 -14.28 6.83
C THR A 2 18.30 -13.47 6.46
N ILE A 3 17.99 -13.43 5.17
CA ILE A 3 16.86 -12.67 4.61
C ILE A 3 15.94 -13.63 3.85
N SER A 4 14.64 -13.59 4.11
CA SER A 4 13.61 -14.19 3.26
C SER A 4 12.97 -13.10 2.39
N LEU A 5 12.98 -13.26 1.07
CA LEU A 5 12.25 -12.41 0.14
C LEU A 5 10.81 -12.91 0.01
N LEU A 6 9.84 -12.04 0.28
CA LEU A 6 8.42 -12.36 0.38
C LEU A 6 7.61 -11.55 -0.64
N ILE A 7 6.94 -12.26 -1.57
CA ILE A 7 6.19 -11.65 -2.67
C ILE A 7 4.71 -12.08 -2.58
N PRO A 8 3.83 -11.26 -2.00
CA PRO A 8 2.39 -11.51 -2.05
C PRO A 8 1.86 -11.20 -3.45
N VAL A 9 1.06 -12.11 -4.03
CA VAL A 9 0.52 -11.96 -5.38
C VAL A 9 -0.91 -12.48 -5.49
N CYS A 10 -1.71 -11.84 -6.34
CA CYS A 10 -3.02 -12.31 -6.78
C CYS A 10 -3.23 -11.87 -8.22
N ASP A 11 -3.43 -12.83 -9.13
CA ASP A 11 -3.71 -12.62 -10.57
C ASP A 11 -2.79 -11.58 -11.25
N TYR A 12 -1.48 -11.67 -11.02
CA TYR A 12 -0.47 -10.80 -11.62
C TYR A 12 0.72 -11.61 -12.13
N ASP A 13 1.27 -11.28 -13.32
CA ASP A 13 2.42 -11.98 -13.86
C ASP A 13 3.72 -11.50 -13.22
N ILE A 14 4.34 -12.37 -12.42
CA ILE A 14 5.57 -12.10 -11.67
C ILE A 14 6.78 -12.86 -12.23
N VAL A 15 6.63 -13.56 -13.34
CA VAL A 15 7.69 -14.45 -13.87
C VAL A 15 8.99 -13.67 -14.12
N ALA A 16 8.91 -12.53 -14.81
CA ALA A 16 10.08 -11.69 -15.08
C ALA A 16 10.73 -11.12 -13.81
N LEU A 17 9.90 -10.66 -12.84
CA LEU A 17 10.37 -10.18 -11.54
C LEU A 17 11.13 -11.26 -10.79
N VAL A 18 10.54 -12.44 -10.68
CA VAL A 18 11.14 -13.57 -9.94
C VAL A 18 12.43 -14.06 -10.58
N HIS A 19 12.49 -14.16 -11.91
CA HIS A 19 13.74 -14.51 -12.60
C HIS A 19 14.84 -13.47 -12.35
N SER A 20 14.51 -12.18 -12.43
CA SER A 20 15.46 -11.10 -12.16
C SER A 20 15.98 -11.16 -10.72
N MET A 21 15.07 -11.37 -9.75
CA MET A 21 15.44 -11.52 -8.33
C MET A 21 16.30 -12.76 -8.09
N LYS A 22 15.92 -13.92 -8.63
CA LYS A 22 16.64 -15.18 -8.44
C LYS A 22 18.07 -15.10 -8.98
N ASN A 23 18.28 -14.49 -10.14
CA ASN A 23 19.60 -14.31 -10.74
C ASN A 23 20.52 -13.40 -9.91
N CYS A 24 19.94 -12.39 -9.24
CA CYS A 24 20.70 -11.51 -8.36
C CYS A 24 20.97 -12.14 -6.99
N ILE A 25 19.92 -12.65 -6.34
CA ILE A 25 19.98 -13.20 -4.97
C ILE A 25 20.94 -14.37 -4.85
N GLY A 26 21.05 -15.23 -5.89
CA GLY A 26 21.95 -16.35 -5.88
C GLY A 26 23.44 -16.01 -5.70
N LYS A 27 23.82 -14.75 -5.82
CA LYS A 27 25.17 -14.23 -5.56
C LYS A 27 25.40 -13.80 -4.12
N PHE A 28 24.35 -13.76 -3.28
CA PHE A 28 24.39 -13.24 -1.91
C PHE A 28 23.91 -14.31 -0.92
N PRO A 29 24.83 -14.91 -0.14
CA PRO A 29 24.50 -16.01 0.78
C PRO A 29 23.58 -15.58 1.93
N GLU A 30 23.41 -14.29 2.17
CA GLU A 30 22.49 -13.73 3.15
C GLU A 30 21.02 -14.01 2.78
N PHE A 31 20.68 -14.12 1.50
CA PHE A 31 19.35 -14.47 1.06
C PHE A 31 19.12 -15.99 1.11
N LEU A 32 18.27 -16.40 2.04
CA LEU A 32 17.99 -17.80 2.31
C LEU A 32 16.98 -18.41 1.33
N GLU A 33 15.94 -17.64 1.00
CA GLU A 33 14.79 -18.12 0.22
C GLU A 33 14.00 -17.00 -0.42
N ILE A 34 13.21 -17.36 -1.44
CA ILE A 34 12.15 -16.56 -2.03
C ILE A 34 10.83 -17.28 -1.77
N ILE A 35 9.83 -16.60 -1.19
CA ILE A 35 8.50 -17.16 -0.99
C ILE A 35 7.47 -16.34 -1.73
N ILE A 36 6.76 -16.96 -2.65
CA ILE A 36 5.62 -16.40 -3.37
C ILE A 36 4.35 -16.76 -2.60
N GLY A 37 3.58 -15.76 -2.17
CA GLY A 37 2.28 -15.95 -1.52
C GLY A 37 1.15 -15.76 -2.53
N ASP A 38 0.67 -16.85 -3.10
CA ASP A 38 -0.48 -16.86 -4.01
C ASP A 38 -1.78 -16.69 -3.20
N ASP A 39 -2.37 -15.51 -3.27
CA ASP A 39 -3.60 -15.17 -2.55
C ASP A 39 -4.87 -15.56 -3.34
N GLY A 40 -4.93 -16.84 -3.73
CA GLY A 40 -6.10 -17.42 -4.37
C GLY A 40 -6.27 -17.03 -5.84
N SER A 41 -5.16 -16.90 -6.56
CA SER A 41 -5.17 -16.61 -8.00
C SER A 41 -5.88 -17.68 -8.81
N SER A 42 -6.33 -17.31 -10.02
CA SER A 42 -6.86 -18.21 -11.03
C SER A 42 -5.88 -19.35 -11.36
N THR A 43 -6.38 -20.43 -11.93
CA THR A 43 -5.55 -21.60 -12.25
C THR A 43 -4.41 -21.25 -13.20
N GLU A 44 -4.63 -20.33 -14.15
CA GLU A 44 -3.61 -19.89 -15.08
C GLU A 44 -2.40 -19.28 -14.36
N TYR A 45 -2.63 -18.28 -13.51
CA TYR A 45 -1.56 -17.63 -12.77
C TYR A 45 -0.90 -18.56 -11.76
N HIS A 46 -1.69 -19.37 -11.05
CA HIS A 46 -1.13 -20.35 -10.13
C HIS A 46 -0.17 -21.33 -10.81
N SER A 47 -0.50 -21.81 -12.02
CA SER A 47 0.38 -22.69 -12.78
C SER A 47 1.70 -22.02 -13.14
N LYS A 48 1.69 -20.73 -13.50
CA LYS A 48 2.91 -19.93 -13.74
C LYS A 48 3.76 -19.84 -12.47
N TYR A 49 3.14 -19.56 -11.29
CA TYR A 49 3.90 -19.49 -10.03
C TYR A 49 4.50 -20.85 -9.65
N LYS A 50 3.73 -21.92 -9.79
CA LYS A 50 4.17 -23.26 -9.48
C LYS A 50 5.37 -23.69 -10.34
N SER A 51 5.44 -23.28 -11.59
CA SER A 51 6.58 -23.56 -12.47
C SER A 51 7.89 -22.88 -12.04
N LEU A 52 7.83 -21.88 -11.16
CA LEU A 52 9.00 -21.16 -10.63
C LEU A 52 9.64 -21.88 -9.42
N GLU A 53 8.96 -22.86 -8.80
CA GLU A 53 9.46 -23.55 -7.61
C GLU A 53 10.81 -24.25 -7.83
N GLY A 54 11.55 -24.34 -6.78
CA GLY A 54 12.87 -25.01 -6.73
C GLY A 54 14.02 -24.05 -6.41
N ASN A 55 15.16 -24.62 -6.01
CA ASN A 55 16.38 -23.88 -5.71
C ASN A 55 16.17 -22.72 -4.71
N GLY A 56 15.52 -22.99 -3.58
CA GLY A 56 15.24 -21.98 -2.56
C GLY A 56 14.02 -21.07 -2.84
N LEU A 57 13.23 -21.38 -3.88
CA LEU A 57 11.98 -20.70 -4.16
C LEU A 57 10.79 -21.61 -3.85
N HIS A 58 9.85 -21.10 -3.07
CA HIS A 58 8.64 -21.81 -2.63
C HIS A 58 7.39 -21.01 -2.96
N VAL A 59 6.30 -21.72 -3.30
CA VAL A 59 4.98 -21.12 -3.55
C VAL A 59 3.99 -21.56 -2.48
N ILE A 60 3.42 -20.62 -1.76
CA ILE A 60 2.40 -20.87 -0.74
C ILE A 60 1.08 -20.36 -1.26
N ARG A 61 0.12 -21.28 -1.46
CA ARG A 61 -1.21 -20.94 -1.98
C ARG A 61 -2.25 -20.80 -0.88
N SER A 62 -3.12 -19.82 -0.99
CA SER A 62 -4.40 -19.76 -0.30
C SER A 62 -5.51 -20.28 -1.21
N LYS A 63 -6.47 -21.03 -0.65
CA LYS A 63 -7.60 -21.61 -1.45
C LYS A 63 -8.51 -20.53 -2.05
N LYS A 64 -8.53 -19.34 -1.45
CA LYS A 64 -9.29 -18.16 -1.88
C LYS A 64 -8.51 -16.91 -1.50
N ASN A 65 -8.88 -15.77 -2.07
CA ASN A 65 -8.32 -14.48 -1.66
C ASN A 65 -8.65 -14.21 -0.18
N ILE A 66 -7.60 -14.09 0.63
CA ILE A 66 -7.66 -13.80 2.08
C ILE A 66 -7.30 -12.34 2.39
N GLY A 67 -6.80 -11.62 1.40
CA GLY A 67 -6.47 -10.20 1.47
C GLY A 67 -5.01 -9.90 1.82
N ARG A 68 -4.59 -8.67 1.47
CA ARG A 68 -3.21 -8.20 1.54
C ARG A 68 -2.52 -8.36 2.90
N SER A 69 -3.25 -8.11 3.98
CA SER A 69 -2.75 -8.28 5.34
C SER A 69 -2.49 -9.74 5.67
N ALA A 70 -3.49 -10.60 5.42
CA ALA A 70 -3.43 -12.00 5.79
C ALA A 70 -2.36 -12.76 4.98
N ILE A 71 -2.22 -12.50 3.68
CA ILE A 71 -1.19 -13.16 2.87
C ILE A 71 0.22 -12.74 3.29
N ARG A 72 0.48 -11.45 3.65
CA ARG A 72 1.77 -11.03 4.19
C ARG A 72 2.07 -11.68 5.53
N ASN A 73 1.08 -11.79 6.41
CA ASN A 73 1.22 -12.49 7.70
C ASN A 73 1.55 -13.97 7.50
N LYS A 74 0.87 -14.63 6.55
CA LYS A 74 1.12 -16.02 6.20
C LYS A 74 2.54 -16.24 5.66
N LEU A 75 2.99 -15.38 4.74
CA LEU A 75 4.35 -15.40 4.24
C LEU A 75 5.40 -15.29 5.34
N ALA A 76 5.21 -14.36 6.27
CA ALA A 76 6.10 -14.17 7.41
C ALA A 76 6.14 -15.40 8.33
N LEU A 77 5.01 -16.08 8.52
CA LEU A 77 4.93 -17.28 9.35
C LEU A 77 5.73 -18.46 8.76
N GLU A 78 5.63 -18.63 7.44
CA GLU A 78 6.27 -19.73 6.71
C GLU A 78 7.75 -19.48 6.40
N SER A 79 8.22 -18.24 6.52
CA SER A 79 9.59 -17.86 6.21
C SER A 79 10.58 -18.24 7.29
N LYS A 80 11.88 -18.35 6.97
CA LYS A 80 12.96 -18.82 7.87
C LYS A 80 14.03 -17.76 8.17
N GLY A 81 14.17 -16.71 7.35
CA GLY A 81 15.18 -15.65 7.51
C GLY A 81 15.03 -14.86 8.79
N ASP A 82 16.11 -14.31 9.32
CA ASP A 82 16.11 -13.39 10.46
C ASP A 82 15.40 -12.08 10.15
N TYR A 83 15.44 -11.68 8.87
CA TYR A 83 14.79 -10.51 8.31
C TYR A 83 13.86 -10.88 7.16
N LEU A 84 12.77 -10.15 7.05
CA LEU A 84 11.73 -10.33 6.06
C LEU A 84 11.75 -9.14 5.10
N LEU A 85 12.11 -9.37 3.83
CA LEU A 85 12.02 -8.38 2.77
C LEU A 85 10.72 -8.58 2.00
N PHE A 86 9.76 -7.68 2.19
CA PHE A 86 8.51 -7.66 1.42
C PHE A 86 8.65 -6.77 0.20
N ILE A 87 8.23 -7.27 -0.95
CA ILE A 87 8.04 -6.48 -2.17
C ILE A 87 6.69 -6.81 -2.80
N ASP A 88 5.99 -5.81 -3.32
CA ASP A 88 4.73 -6.06 -4.03
C ASP A 88 5.00 -6.70 -5.40
N ALA A 89 4.04 -7.47 -5.91
CA ALA A 89 4.16 -8.24 -7.15
C ALA A 89 4.30 -7.36 -8.40
N ASP A 90 3.69 -6.18 -8.39
CA ASP A 90 3.67 -5.21 -9.49
C ASP A 90 4.90 -4.28 -9.49
N THR A 91 6.07 -4.87 -9.21
CA THR A 91 7.34 -4.15 -9.14
C THR A 91 8.30 -4.56 -10.25
N MET A 92 9.18 -3.63 -10.64
CA MET A 92 10.34 -3.90 -11.48
C MET A 92 11.61 -3.41 -10.79
N LEU A 93 12.68 -4.24 -10.91
CA LEU A 93 14.00 -3.88 -10.42
C LEU A 93 14.58 -2.69 -11.21
N PRO A 94 15.36 -1.82 -10.55
CA PRO A 94 16.18 -0.86 -11.28
C PRO A 94 17.25 -1.57 -12.12
N SER A 95 17.86 -0.86 -13.07
CA SER A 95 18.92 -1.41 -13.95
C SER A 95 20.13 -1.96 -13.16
N THR A 96 20.32 -1.51 -11.94
CA THR A 96 21.36 -1.95 -11.00
C THR A 96 20.81 -2.92 -9.96
N ALA A 97 20.24 -4.05 -10.42
CA ALA A 97 19.59 -5.03 -9.53
C ALA A 97 20.52 -5.57 -8.43
N GLU A 98 21.80 -5.79 -8.72
CA GLU A 98 22.78 -6.22 -7.72
C GLU A 98 23.00 -5.15 -6.62
N ALA A 99 23.09 -3.88 -7.01
CA ALA A 99 23.19 -2.80 -6.04
C ALA A 99 21.92 -2.71 -5.17
N TYR A 100 20.73 -2.92 -5.75
CA TYR A 100 19.49 -2.98 -4.98
C TYR A 100 19.53 -4.05 -3.88
N ILE A 101 20.00 -5.27 -4.21
CA ILE A 101 20.12 -6.37 -3.25
C ILE A 101 21.19 -6.07 -2.19
N LYS A 102 22.37 -5.63 -2.63
CA LYS A 102 23.47 -5.30 -1.71
C LYS A 102 23.09 -4.20 -0.72
N ASN A 103 22.39 -3.17 -1.16
CA ASN A 103 21.94 -2.09 -0.29
C ASN A 103 21.08 -2.59 0.88
N TRP A 104 20.29 -3.64 0.72
CA TRP A 104 19.53 -4.23 1.84
C TRP A 104 20.46 -4.86 2.88
N ILE A 105 21.49 -5.59 2.44
CA ILE A 105 22.45 -6.25 3.32
C ILE A 105 23.24 -5.19 4.12
N ASP A 106 23.72 -4.16 3.44
CA ASP A 106 24.57 -3.12 4.04
C ASP A 106 23.82 -2.29 5.11
N VAL A 107 22.49 -2.16 5.01
CA VAL A 107 21.71 -1.31 5.92
C VAL A 107 21.08 -2.05 7.10
N ILE A 108 21.01 -3.38 7.09
CA ILE A 108 20.43 -4.15 8.20
C ILE A 108 21.02 -3.78 9.57
N PRO A 109 22.35 -3.56 9.73
CA PRO A 109 22.92 -3.16 11.02
C PRO A 109 22.43 -1.81 11.54
N LEU A 110 21.84 -0.98 10.68
CA LEU A 110 21.46 0.40 11.02
C LEU A 110 20.06 0.50 11.63
N ALA A 111 19.13 -0.40 11.26
CA ALA A 111 17.74 -0.36 11.74
C ALA A 111 17.04 -1.71 11.60
N ARG A 112 16.03 -1.92 12.45
CA ARG A 112 15.23 -3.15 12.45
C ARG A 112 14.00 -3.11 11.52
N VAL A 113 13.60 -1.91 11.06
CA VAL A 113 12.55 -1.69 10.06
C VAL A 113 13.06 -0.66 9.07
N ILE A 114 13.13 -1.03 7.80
CA ILE A 114 13.72 -0.23 6.74
C ILE A 114 12.77 -0.20 5.54
N SER A 115 12.54 0.99 4.96
CA SER A 115 11.70 1.17 3.78
C SER A 115 12.52 1.69 2.59
N GLY A 116 12.50 0.95 1.48
CA GLY A 116 13.28 1.27 0.27
C GLY A 116 12.67 2.39 -0.57
N GLY A 117 11.34 2.51 -0.56
CA GLY A 117 10.61 3.51 -1.34
C GLY A 117 10.07 2.99 -2.66
N ILE A 118 9.42 3.89 -3.39
CA ILE A 118 8.73 3.62 -4.65
C ILE A 118 9.30 4.55 -5.72
N LEU A 119 9.50 4.02 -6.92
CA LEU A 119 9.89 4.75 -8.12
C LEU A 119 8.76 4.68 -9.18
N TYR A 120 8.71 5.67 -10.02
CA TYR A 120 7.85 5.73 -11.20
C TYR A 120 8.68 6.14 -12.39
N HIS A 121 8.34 5.65 -13.59
CA HIS A 121 8.95 6.13 -14.81
C HIS A 121 8.64 7.62 -15.02
N GLU A 122 9.64 8.40 -15.39
CA GLU A 122 9.47 9.85 -15.62
C GLU A 122 8.61 10.12 -16.86
N SER A 123 8.68 9.23 -17.84
CA SER A 123 7.86 9.32 -19.05
C SER A 123 6.39 9.13 -18.73
N LYS A 124 5.56 10.04 -19.25
CA LYS A 124 4.11 9.93 -19.15
C LYS A 124 3.63 8.65 -19.83
N PRO A 125 2.72 7.87 -19.23
CA PRO A 125 2.11 6.72 -19.89
C PRO A 125 1.46 7.11 -21.22
N GLY A 126 1.61 6.25 -22.25
CA GLY A 126 0.93 6.44 -23.52
C GLY A 126 -0.59 6.28 -23.42
N ASP A 127 -1.06 5.48 -22.46
CA ASP A 127 -2.47 5.28 -22.17
C ASP A 127 -3.02 6.44 -21.28
N PRO A 128 -3.96 7.25 -21.81
CA PRO A 128 -4.57 8.36 -21.07
C PRO A 128 -5.29 7.91 -19.78
N ASP A 129 -5.78 6.68 -19.76
CA ASP A 129 -6.53 6.13 -18.63
C ASP A 129 -5.62 5.79 -17.41
N LYS A 130 -4.31 5.84 -17.56
CA LYS A 130 -3.34 5.60 -16.47
C LYS A 130 -2.73 6.87 -15.87
N ILE A 131 -3.12 8.04 -16.39
CA ILE A 131 -2.50 9.32 -16.05
C ILE A 131 -2.77 9.75 -14.60
N LEU A 132 -3.95 9.49 -14.07
CA LEU A 132 -4.28 9.86 -12.68
C LEU A 132 -3.37 9.11 -11.69
N ARG A 133 -3.23 7.79 -11.87
CA ARG A 133 -2.39 6.94 -11.01
C ARG A 133 -0.93 7.35 -11.10
N TRP A 134 -0.41 7.53 -12.33
CA TRP A 134 0.96 7.98 -12.55
C TRP A 134 1.24 9.37 -11.94
N LYS A 135 0.38 10.37 -12.19
CA LYS A 135 0.53 11.72 -11.59
C LYS A 135 0.54 11.67 -10.06
N TYR A 136 -0.31 10.82 -9.49
CA TYR A 136 -0.36 10.65 -8.04
C TYR A 136 0.94 10.03 -7.52
N GLY A 137 1.42 8.99 -8.17
CA GLY A 137 2.66 8.31 -7.84
C GLY A 137 3.86 9.24 -7.84
N ILE A 138 4.12 9.93 -8.95
CA ILE A 138 5.21 10.90 -9.09
C ILE A 138 5.14 12.00 -8.02
N LYS A 139 3.94 12.57 -7.78
CA LYS A 139 3.80 13.73 -6.90
C LYS A 139 3.71 13.40 -5.41
N ARG A 140 3.31 12.18 -5.05
CA ARG A 140 2.97 11.84 -3.67
C ARG A 140 3.74 10.67 -3.09
N GLU A 141 4.07 9.66 -3.90
CA GLU A 141 4.68 8.43 -3.43
C GLU A 141 6.19 8.41 -3.69
N GLN A 142 6.63 8.83 -4.86
CA GLN A 142 8.04 8.94 -5.19
C GLN A 142 8.68 10.12 -4.46
N ARG A 143 9.35 9.83 -3.36
CA ARG A 143 10.08 10.81 -2.54
C ARG A 143 11.43 10.27 -2.11
N LYS A 144 12.43 11.16 -2.06
CA LYS A 144 13.77 10.83 -1.54
C LYS A 144 13.72 10.40 -0.07
N ALA A 145 14.59 9.52 0.34
CA ALA A 145 14.70 9.04 1.72
C ALA A 145 14.85 10.20 2.71
N SER A 146 15.61 11.24 2.37
CA SER A 146 15.79 12.46 3.19
C SER A 146 14.45 13.18 3.50
N GLN A 147 13.51 13.14 2.57
CA GLN A 147 12.15 13.71 2.78
C GLN A 147 11.26 12.74 3.59
N ARG A 148 11.39 11.43 3.33
CA ARG A 148 10.60 10.40 4.02
C ARG A 148 11.00 10.28 5.49
N ASN A 149 12.29 10.41 5.81
CA ASN A 149 12.82 10.38 7.18
C ASN A 149 12.40 11.58 8.05
N LYS A 150 11.89 12.68 7.48
CA LYS A 150 11.30 13.78 8.27
C LYS A 150 10.04 13.35 9.01
N HIS A 151 9.29 12.40 8.45
CA HIS A 151 8.08 11.83 9.03
C HIS A 151 8.01 10.32 8.76
N PRO A 152 8.91 9.50 9.36
CA PRO A 152 9.16 8.14 8.93
C PRO A 152 7.90 7.27 8.97
N HIS A 153 7.13 7.31 10.04
CA HIS A 153 5.91 6.53 10.14
C HIS A 153 4.80 7.00 9.19
N ALA A 154 4.69 8.29 8.90
CA ALA A 154 3.70 8.81 7.95
C ALA A 154 4.10 8.61 6.48
N SER A 155 5.34 8.21 6.23
CA SER A 155 5.89 7.95 4.89
C SER A 155 6.07 6.46 4.59
N PHE A 156 5.75 5.59 5.53
CA PHE A 156 5.85 4.14 5.37
C PHE A 156 4.80 3.62 4.39
N THR A 157 5.22 2.69 3.56
CA THR A 157 4.36 1.87 2.68
C THR A 157 4.84 0.43 2.73
N SER A 158 3.94 -0.53 2.56
CA SER A 158 4.26 -1.95 2.52
C SER A 158 4.77 -2.44 1.16
N PHE A 159 4.99 -1.53 0.22
CA PHE A 159 5.37 -1.83 -1.15
C PHE A 159 6.78 -2.45 -1.28
N ASN A 160 7.73 -1.95 -0.47
CA ASN A 160 9.13 -2.33 -0.54
C ASN A 160 9.79 -2.03 0.82
N PHE A 161 9.82 -3.02 1.72
CA PHE A 161 10.36 -2.84 3.06
C PHE A 161 10.95 -4.11 3.65
N LEU A 162 11.94 -3.92 4.50
CA LEU A 162 12.62 -4.97 5.27
C LEU A 162 12.31 -4.77 6.75
N ILE A 163 12.05 -5.88 7.44
CA ILE A 163 11.73 -5.88 8.87
C ILE A 163 12.34 -7.09 9.58
N ASP A 164 12.84 -6.86 10.80
CA ASP A 164 13.25 -7.93 11.71
C ASP A 164 12.06 -8.84 12.01
N ARG A 165 12.25 -10.16 11.86
CA ARG A 165 11.21 -11.17 12.09
C ARG A 165 10.62 -11.11 13.49
N LYS A 166 11.42 -10.84 14.54
CA LYS A 166 10.96 -10.76 15.93
C LYS A 166 9.98 -9.60 16.12
N ILE A 167 10.22 -8.45 15.44
CA ILE A 167 9.26 -7.35 15.43
C ILE A 167 7.99 -7.77 14.72
N PHE A 168 8.10 -8.37 13.52
CA PHE A 168 6.94 -8.75 12.74
C PHE A 168 6.09 -9.84 13.44
N SER A 169 6.72 -10.78 14.17
CA SER A 169 6.00 -11.80 14.93
C SER A 169 5.12 -11.20 16.04
N THR A 170 5.53 -10.06 16.60
CA THR A 170 4.80 -9.35 17.67
C THR A 170 3.78 -8.36 17.09
N LEU A 171 4.15 -7.66 16.01
CA LEU A 171 3.33 -6.64 15.36
C LEU A 171 3.04 -7.09 13.92
N ARG A 172 1.85 -7.65 13.69
CA ARG A 172 1.39 -8.14 12.38
C ARG A 172 0.46 -7.14 11.71
N PHE A 173 0.27 -7.29 10.40
CA PHE A 173 -0.81 -6.57 9.72
C PHE A 173 -2.18 -6.97 10.28
N ASN A 174 -3.08 -6.01 10.38
CA ASN A 174 -4.44 -6.29 10.85
C ASN A 174 -5.28 -6.92 9.73
N GLU A 175 -5.69 -8.18 9.91
CA GLU A 175 -6.45 -8.97 8.93
C GLU A 175 -7.93 -8.59 8.84
N GLU A 176 -8.45 -7.78 9.77
CA GLU A 176 -9.82 -7.25 9.68
C GLU A 176 -9.95 -6.19 8.57
N LEU A 177 -8.84 -5.60 8.13
CA LEU A 177 -8.80 -4.68 6.99
C LEU A 177 -8.74 -5.47 5.69
N ARG A 178 -9.87 -6.04 5.27
CA ARG A 178 -9.97 -6.83 4.04
C ARG A 178 -10.05 -5.97 2.78
N GLN A 179 -10.65 -4.78 2.86
CA GLN A 179 -10.74 -3.85 1.74
C GLN A 179 -9.41 -3.12 1.52
N TYR A 180 -9.26 -2.51 0.34
CA TYR A 180 -8.05 -1.81 -0.06
C TYR A 180 -7.72 -0.59 0.82
N GLY A 181 -6.47 -0.51 1.28
CA GLY A 181 -5.82 0.69 1.80
C GLY A 181 -5.85 0.86 3.32
N HIS A 182 -4.83 1.55 3.80
CA HIS A 182 -4.54 1.89 5.20
C HIS A 182 -4.11 0.73 6.11
N GLU A 183 -3.88 -0.48 5.58
CA GLU A 183 -3.22 -1.57 6.30
C GLU A 183 -1.79 -1.19 6.72
N ASP A 184 -1.06 -0.55 5.81
CA ASP A 184 0.29 0.00 6.02
C ASP A 184 0.29 1.17 7.02
N THR A 185 -0.69 2.05 6.92
CA THR A 185 -0.88 3.18 7.84
C THR A 185 -1.11 2.69 9.27
N LEU A 186 -1.95 1.69 9.45
CA LEU A 186 -2.22 1.11 10.77
C LEU A 186 -1.00 0.38 11.31
N PHE A 187 -0.33 -0.42 10.48
CA PHE A 187 0.89 -1.13 10.84
C PHE A 187 2.00 -0.17 11.27
N SER A 188 2.24 0.87 10.49
CA SER A 188 3.21 1.91 10.84
C SER A 188 2.85 2.67 12.13
N TYR A 189 1.57 2.91 12.38
CA TYR A 189 1.11 3.49 13.63
C TYR A 189 1.38 2.57 14.82
N GLN A 190 1.20 1.26 14.67
CA GLN A 190 1.54 0.26 15.71
C GLN A 190 3.04 0.23 15.98
N LEU A 191 3.90 0.27 14.95
CA LEU A 191 5.35 0.41 15.11
C LEU A 191 5.71 1.66 15.92
N LYS A 192 5.09 2.80 15.59
CA LYS A 192 5.28 4.06 16.33
C LYS A 192 4.90 3.92 17.80
N LYS A 193 3.76 3.30 18.11
CA LYS A 193 3.32 3.06 19.49
C LYS A 193 4.28 2.17 20.27
N ALA A 194 4.89 1.21 19.60
CA ALA A 194 5.88 0.32 20.20
C ALA A 194 7.29 0.95 20.30
N GLY A 195 7.45 2.23 19.94
CA GLY A 195 8.75 2.92 19.96
C GLY A 195 9.74 2.42 18.91
N ILE A 196 9.26 1.72 17.86
CA ILE A 196 10.09 1.16 16.80
C ILE A 196 10.24 2.19 15.68
N ASN A 197 11.46 2.64 15.43
CA ASN A 197 11.75 3.58 14.35
C ASN A 197 11.81 2.87 12.99
N ILE A 198 11.47 3.62 11.94
CA ILE A 198 11.57 3.21 10.54
C ILE A 198 12.66 4.05 9.89
N LEU A 199 13.66 3.38 9.30
CA LEU A 199 14.69 4.03 8.47
C LEU A 199 14.23 3.99 7.02
N HIS A 200 14.21 5.13 6.34
CA HIS A 200 14.00 5.18 4.90
C HIS A 200 15.33 5.33 4.18
N ILE A 201 15.51 4.53 3.13
CA ILE A 201 16.68 4.57 2.24
C ILE A 201 16.26 4.76 0.80
N ASP A 202 17.13 5.29 -0.05
CA ASP A 202 16.88 5.42 -1.49
C ASP A 202 17.24 4.11 -2.20
N ASN A 203 16.40 3.08 -1.99
CA ASN A 203 16.49 1.74 -2.57
C ASN A 203 15.12 1.35 -3.16
N GLY A 204 14.58 2.20 -4.05
CA GLY A 204 13.25 2.06 -4.58
C GLY A 204 13.12 1.00 -5.67
N LEU A 205 11.91 0.44 -5.81
CA LEU A 205 11.49 -0.37 -6.94
C LEU A 205 10.51 0.44 -7.81
N TYR A 206 10.54 0.21 -9.12
CA TYR A 206 9.55 0.79 -10.01
C TYR A 206 8.20 0.12 -9.81
N HIS A 207 7.14 0.92 -9.77
CA HIS A 207 5.76 0.45 -9.74
C HIS A 207 5.23 0.33 -11.16
N GLU A 208 4.96 -0.91 -11.60
CA GLU A 208 4.49 -1.24 -12.95
C GLU A 208 2.96 -1.38 -13.03
N GLY A 209 2.30 -1.60 -11.89
CA GLY A 209 0.85 -1.81 -11.80
C GLY A 209 0.04 -0.52 -11.91
N LEU A 210 0.23 0.27 -12.99
CA LEU A 210 -0.58 1.47 -13.21
C LEU A 210 -2.01 1.07 -13.59
N GLU A 211 -2.90 1.25 -12.65
CA GLU A 211 -4.35 1.01 -12.79
C GLU A 211 -5.00 2.07 -13.68
N SER A 212 -6.19 1.75 -14.21
CA SER A 212 -7.04 2.73 -14.87
C SER A 212 -7.42 3.89 -13.93
N ASN A 213 -7.73 5.04 -14.49
CA ASN A 213 -8.19 6.19 -13.68
C ASN A 213 -9.44 5.85 -12.87
N SER A 214 -10.38 5.09 -13.46
CA SER A 214 -11.60 4.64 -12.82
C SER A 214 -11.33 3.66 -11.69
N ASP A 215 -10.45 2.66 -11.89
CA ASP A 215 -10.07 1.69 -10.86
C ASP A 215 -9.33 2.38 -9.70
N PHE A 216 -8.42 3.30 -10.03
CA PHE A 216 -7.72 4.06 -9.00
C PHE A 216 -8.66 4.95 -8.19
N LEU A 217 -9.67 5.54 -8.85
CA LEU A 217 -10.72 6.31 -8.17
C LEU A 217 -11.57 5.43 -7.26
N PHE A 218 -11.95 4.23 -7.74
CA PHE A 218 -12.69 3.24 -6.96
C PHE A 218 -11.89 2.78 -5.72
N LYS A 219 -10.65 2.35 -5.90
CA LYS A 219 -9.75 1.96 -4.80
C LYS A 219 -9.51 3.12 -3.82
N THR A 220 -9.46 4.34 -4.31
CA THR A 220 -9.36 5.54 -3.46
C THR A 220 -10.59 5.67 -2.55
N LYS A 221 -11.81 5.44 -3.07
CA LYS A 221 -13.04 5.46 -2.26
C LYS A 221 -12.99 4.41 -1.16
N GLN A 222 -12.62 3.16 -1.49
CA GLN A 222 -12.48 2.08 -0.50
C GLN A 222 -11.44 2.43 0.59
N SER A 223 -10.30 2.97 0.19
CA SER A 223 -9.25 3.41 1.12
C SER A 223 -9.76 4.49 2.10
N LEU A 224 -10.54 5.47 1.61
CA LEU A 224 -11.13 6.51 2.44
C LEU A 224 -12.18 5.97 3.40
N GLU A 225 -12.96 4.98 2.98
CA GLU A 225 -13.91 4.28 3.85
C GLU A 225 -13.19 3.54 4.96
N ASN A 226 -12.13 2.76 4.64
CA ASN A 226 -11.30 2.09 5.63
C ASN A 226 -10.70 3.07 6.62
N LEU A 227 -10.15 4.19 6.16
CA LEU A 227 -9.63 5.25 7.03
C LEU A 227 -10.71 5.79 7.97
N SER A 228 -11.94 5.96 7.47
CA SER A 228 -13.06 6.40 8.27
C SER A 228 -13.45 5.39 9.36
N ARG A 229 -13.40 4.08 9.05
CA ARG A 229 -13.62 3.00 10.04
C ARG A 229 -12.50 2.95 11.08
N LEU A 230 -11.24 3.06 10.64
CA LEU A 230 -10.07 3.09 11.53
C LEU A 230 -10.12 4.26 12.51
N TYR A 231 -10.54 5.44 12.05
CA TYR A 231 -10.70 6.62 12.92
C TYR A 231 -11.62 6.33 14.12
N ASP A 232 -12.63 5.47 13.98
CA ASP A 232 -13.53 5.13 15.07
C ASP A 232 -12.99 4.02 15.98
N ARG A 233 -12.18 3.10 15.46
CA ARG A 233 -11.68 1.91 16.17
C ARG A 233 -10.40 2.16 16.95
N VAL A 234 -9.56 3.10 16.51
CA VAL A 234 -8.28 3.38 17.18
C VAL A 234 -8.51 4.00 18.56
N THR A 235 -7.87 3.43 19.57
CA THR A 235 -8.00 3.87 20.98
C THR A 235 -7.39 5.26 21.21
N ASP A 236 -6.15 5.49 20.78
CA ASP A 236 -5.49 6.80 20.84
C ASP A 236 -5.75 7.61 19.55
N LYS A 237 -6.93 8.22 19.49
CA LYS A 237 -7.35 9.03 18.33
C LYS A 237 -6.44 10.23 18.07
N ARG A 238 -5.93 10.88 19.13
CA ARG A 238 -5.09 12.08 18.98
C ARG A 238 -3.78 11.74 18.27
N ALA A 239 -3.09 10.70 18.73
CA ALA A 239 -1.85 10.25 18.11
C ALA A 239 -2.08 9.74 16.67
N PHE A 240 -3.15 8.98 16.43
CA PHE A 240 -3.48 8.50 15.09
C PHE A 240 -3.83 9.64 14.12
N VAL A 241 -4.67 10.59 14.54
CA VAL A 241 -5.00 11.78 13.74
C VAL A 241 -3.75 12.58 13.40
N SER A 242 -2.84 12.76 14.36
CA SER A 242 -1.58 13.48 14.12
C SER A 242 -0.68 12.78 13.08
N SER A 243 -0.77 11.47 12.93
CA SER A 243 0.05 10.69 12.00
C SER A 243 -0.49 10.69 10.55
N VAL A 244 -1.80 10.94 10.35
CA VAL A 244 -2.45 10.85 9.03
C VAL A 244 -2.87 12.23 8.53
N ARG A 245 -2.29 12.68 7.39
CA ARG A 245 -2.57 14.01 6.83
C ARG A 245 -4.06 14.27 6.57
N MET A 246 -4.77 13.28 6.02
CA MET A 246 -6.21 13.40 5.75
C MET A 246 -7.00 13.63 7.03
N LEU A 247 -6.66 12.93 8.10
CA LEU A 247 -7.34 13.07 9.39
C LEU A 247 -7.08 14.43 10.04
N ARG A 248 -5.84 14.94 9.94
CA ARG A 248 -5.53 16.29 10.42
C ARG A 248 -6.34 17.37 9.68
N LEU A 249 -6.48 17.21 8.36
CA LEU A 249 -7.28 18.13 7.55
C LEU A 249 -8.76 18.03 7.91
N TYR A 250 -9.28 16.82 8.03
CA TYR A 250 -10.67 16.58 8.45
C TYR A 250 -10.96 17.19 9.83
N ASP A 251 -10.05 17.08 10.79
CA ASP A 251 -10.23 17.65 12.12
C ASP A 251 -10.36 19.19 12.08
N LYS A 252 -9.54 19.87 11.26
CA LYS A 252 -9.69 21.32 11.01
C LYS A 252 -11.05 21.66 10.43
N ILE A 253 -11.50 20.91 9.42
CA ILE A 253 -12.81 21.10 8.76
C ILE A 253 -13.96 20.86 9.74
N ARG A 254 -13.82 19.85 10.59
CA ARG A 254 -14.80 19.55 11.65
C ARG A 254 -14.93 20.70 12.65
N MET A 255 -13.82 21.30 13.07
CA MET A 255 -13.80 22.46 13.95
C MET A 255 -14.45 23.69 13.30
N LEU A 256 -14.20 23.90 12.00
CA LEU A 256 -14.83 24.99 11.22
C LEU A 256 -16.32 24.74 10.90
N ARG A 257 -16.86 23.57 11.25
CA ARG A 257 -18.26 23.16 10.98
C ARG A 257 -18.67 23.11 9.51
N VAL A 258 -17.72 23.18 8.56
CA VAL A 258 -17.99 23.21 7.11
C VAL A 258 -18.11 21.83 6.46
N ARG A 259 -18.00 20.74 7.23
CA ARG A 259 -18.05 19.38 6.70
C ARG A 259 -19.33 19.05 5.91
N LEU A 260 -20.49 19.56 6.35
CA LEU A 260 -21.77 19.33 5.68
C LEU A 260 -21.85 20.06 4.33
N ILE A 261 -21.19 21.21 4.21
CA ILE A 261 -21.06 21.93 2.94
C ILE A 261 -20.27 21.07 1.94
N LEU A 262 -19.17 20.47 2.37
CA LEU A 262 -18.39 19.56 1.52
C LEU A 262 -19.19 18.34 1.06
N VAL A 263 -20.01 17.77 1.94
CA VAL A 263 -20.93 16.68 1.59
C VAL A 263 -21.97 17.15 0.57
N ALA A 264 -22.57 18.31 0.77
CA ALA A 264 -23.55 18.89 -0.17
C ALA A 264 -22.92 19.15 -1.56
N ILE A 265 -21.67 19.66 -1.60
CA ILE A 265 -20.92 19.83 -2.86
C ILE A 265 -20.71 18.47 -3.54
N LEU A 266 -20.30 17.44 -2.79
CA LEU A 266 -20.13 16.09 -3.35
C LEU A 266 -21.45 15.60 -3.95
N VAL A 267 -22.54 15.65 -3.21
CA VAL A 267 -23.85 15.20 -3.68
C VAL A 267 -24.27 15.91 -4.98
N ARG A 268 -24.05 17.24 -5.05
CA ARG A 268 -24.48 18.05 -6.21
C ARG A 268 -23.58 17.90 -7.44
N PHE A 269 -22.27 17.62 -7.26
CA PHE A 269 -21.28 17.69 -8.34
C PHE A 269 -20.46 16.42 -8.52
N ARG A 270 -20.77 15.31 -7.83
CA ARG A 270 -19.99 14.08 -7.85
C ARG A 270 -19.65 13.61 -9.26
N GLU A 271 -20.64 13.44 -10.10
CA GLU A 271 -20.47 12.91 -11.46
C GLU A 271 -19.55 13.82 -12.31
N ARG A 272 -19.75 15.14 -12.23
CA ARG A 272 -18.90 16.10 -12.95
C ARG A 272 -17.46 16.05 -12.45
N MET A 273 -17.25 15.88 -11.16
CA MET A 273 -15.93 15.73 -10.58
C MET A 273 -15.27 14.43 -11.04
N GLU A 274 -15.99 13.30 -10.98
CA GLU A 274 -15.49 11.99 -11.40
C GLU A 274 -15.13 11.99 -12.89
N ILE A 275 -15.99 12.47 -13.78
CA ILE A 275 -15.70 12.62 -15.22
C ILE A 275 -14.43 13.47 -15.45
N ARG A 276 -14.28 14.57 -14.71
CA ARG A 276 -13.11 15.42 -14.87
C ARG A 276 -11.84 14.81 -14.31
N ILE A 277 -11.94 14.00 -13.26
CA ILE A 277 -10.83 13.24 -12.67
C ILE A 277 -10.45 12.06 -13.59
N ASP A 278 -11.42 11.45 -14.24
CA ASP A 278 -11.25 10.33 -15.20
C ASP A 278 -10.89 10.82 -16.62
N SER A 279 -10.30 11.97 -16.75
CA SER A 279 -9.91 12.54 -18.04
C SER A 279 -8.42 12.26 -18.38
N ALA A 280 -8.06 12.41 -19.65
CA ALA A 280 -6.66 12.32 -20.11
C ALA A 280 -5.69 13.32 -19.45
N ASN A 281 -6.21 14.31 -18.74
CA ASN A 281 -5.42 15.27 -17.97
C ASN A 281 -6.08 15.61 -16.63
N PRO A 282 -6.14 14.67 -15.67
CA PRO A 282 -6.83 14.86 -14.40
C PRO A 282 -6.19 15.99 -13.58
N PRO A 283 -6.99 16.95 -13.10
CA PRO A 283 -6.48 18.01 -12.23
C PRO A 283 -6.29 17.49 -10.80
N MET A 284 -5.05 17.41 -10.35
CA MET A 284 -4.70 16.82 -9.05
C MET A 284 -5.33 17.56 -7.86
N TRP A 285 -5.55 18.88 -7.96
CA TRP A 285 -6.24 19.64 -6.92
C TRP A 285 -7.70 19.19 -6.76
N LEU A 286 -8.40 18.92 -7.88
CA LEU A 286 -9.78 18.41 -7.87
C LEU A 286 -9.84 17.01 -7.26
N PHE A 287 -8.89 16.13 -7.63
CA PHE A 287 -8.79 14.79 -7.02
C PHE A 287 -8.59 14.87 -5.50
N HIS A 288 -7.71 15.76 -5.02
CA HIS A 288 -7.54 15.94 -3.57
C HIS A 288 -8.76 16.53 -2.88
N PHE A 289 -9.43 17.48 -3.51
CA PHE A 289 -10.67 18.05 -3.01
C PHE A 289 -11.80 17.01 -2.97
N TYR A 290 -11.94 16.21 -4.04
CA TYR A 290 -12.87 15.09 -4.12
C TYR A 290 -12.64 14.09 -2.99
N LYS A 291 -11.39 13.66 -2.77
CA LYS A 291 -11.03 12.77 -1.64
C LYS A 291 -11.50 13.32 -0.30
N LEU A 292 -11.36 14.60 -0.08
CA LEU A 292 -11.79 15.25 1.16
C LEU A 292 -13.31 15.23 1.31
N CYS A 293 -14.04 15.55 0.25
CA CYS A 293 -15.51 15.52 0.24
C CYS A 293 -16.03 14.09 0.51
N VAL A 294 -15.46 13.07 -0.17
CA VAL A 294 -15.79 11.66 0.03
C VAL A 294 -15.49 11.22 1.47
N PHE A 295 -14.33 11.59 2.01
CA PHE A 295 -14.01 11.27 3.40
C PHE A 295 -15.02 11.90 4.39
N CYS A 296 -15.40 13.16 4.17
CA CYS A 296 -16.44 13.81 4.99
C CYS A 296 -17.79 13.07 4.90
N ALA A 297 -18.16 12.59 3.72
CA ALA A 297 -19.39 11.81 3.53
C ALA A 297 -19.33 10.47 4.31
N TYR A 298 -18.25 9.70 4.19
CA TYR A 298 -18.08 8.47 4.99
C TYR A 298 -18.13 8.74 6.50
N ARG A 299 -17.53 9.87 6.96
CA ARG A 299 -17.59 10.26 8.37
C ARG A 299 -19.02 10.57 8.84
N GLU A 300 -19.84 11.18 7.99
CA GLU A 300 -21.26 11.42 8.32
C GLU A 300 -22.07 10.11 8.30
N ILE A 301 -21.81 9.20 7.34
CA ILE A 301 -22.41 7.86 7.30
C ILE A 301 -22.12 7.09 8.59
N HIS A 302 -20.86 6.98 8.99
CA HIS A 302 -20.47 6.24 10.18
C HIS A 302 -20.99 6.86 11.49
N ARG A 303 -21.17 8.19 11.52
CA ARG A 303 -21.80 8.88 12.66
C ARG A 303 -23.30 8.64 12.77
N ARG A 304 -23.99 8.53 11.62
CA ARG A 304 -25.46 8.49 11.54
C ARG A 304 -26.01 7.10 11.28
N ARG A 305 -25.21 6.04 11.34
CA ARG A 305 -25.56 4.63 11.03
C ARG A 305 -26.94 4.13 11.52
N ARG A 306 -27.76 5.03 12.09
CA ARG A 306 -29.12 4.72 12.57
C ARG A 306 -30.26 5.45 11.83
N ARG A 307 -30.04 6.44 10.93
CA ARG A 307 -31.23 7.21 10.46
C ARG A 307 -31.33 7.67 9.00
N ILE A 308 -30.30 7.91 8.16
CA ILE A 308 -30.53 8.73 6.95
C ILE A 308 -29.65 8.37 5.72
N LEU A 309 -29.22 7.15 5.39
CA LEU A 309 -28.24 7.09 4.32
C LEU A 309 -28.31 6.05 3.20
N PRO A 310 -29.45 5.52 2.78
CA PRO A 310 -29.58 4.88 1.46
C PRO A 310 -29.53 5.88 0.29
N VAL A 311 -29.80 7.19 0.57
CA VAL A 311 -30.06 8.18 -0.50
C VAL A 311 -28.83 8.91 -1.02
N ILE A 312 -27.73 8.97 -0.25
CA ILE A 312 -26.57 9.84 -0.60
C ILE A 312 -25.45 9.10 -1.33
N LEU A 313 -25.29 7.83 -1.05
CA LEU A 313 -24.34 6.95 -1.75
C LEU A 313 -25.11 5.71 -2.20
N PRO A 314 -25.21 5.44 -3.50
CA PRO A 314 -25.91 4.24 -3.98
C PRO A 314 -25.30 2.97 -3.41
N GLU A 315 -26.13 1.94 -3.20
CA GLU A 315 -25.79 0.63 -2.63
C GLU A 315 -24.59 -0.06 -3.29
N SER A 316 -24.20 0.34 -4.49
CA SER A 316 -22.99 -0.12 -5.19
C SER A 316 -21.66 0.25 -4.51
N LEU A 317 -21.71 0.99 -3.40
CA LEU A 317 -20.54 1.28 -2.54
C LEU A 317 -20.45 0.35 -1.32
N ASP A 318 -21.39 -0.57 -1.16
CA ASP A 318 -21.42 -1.59 -0.09
C ASP A 318 -20.77 -2.93 -0.51
N LEU A 319 -20.03 -2.98 -1.62
CA LEU A 319 -19.31 -4.17 -2.10
C LEU A 319 -17.79 -4.04 -1.96
#